data_f50c6801fbf781abbc8940cef0ca0986
#
_entry.id   f50c6801fbf781abbc8940cef0ca0986
#
_cell.length_a   1.000
_cell.length_b   1.000
_cell.length_c   1.000
_cell.angle_alpha   90.00
_cell.angle_beta   90.00
_cell.angle_gamma   90.00
#
_symmetry.space_group_name_H-M   'P 1'
#
loop_
_entity.id
_entity.type
_entity.pdbx_description
1 polymer ?
#
loop_
_entity_poly.entity_id
_entity_poly.type
_entity_poly.pdbx_seq_one_letter_code
_entity_poly.pdbx_strand_id
1 'polypeptide(L)'
;MEPKRRKKANTFVGIVALFALSFALMPVVWVIERVEGTPDGEVRRYLSFLAEGDAAGALAMVDPGIPNEQRLFLTNEVLTAASSRIVVESVSEPTYGDGGIDTKEVTATLRLNGDRFTHTFSLERRHKEKGDSSVWKIRDGLFVKVPVSGLRVPSFSVGGVSANAGSSDSSPVEYLFFPGVYTFQPEGLGPYVNAQATQVVVENGSHASSYETTSVSFNGQLASSLRGDVLRVAHKNLQDCATLGTNMRPSCPVELRSSAVTGIELLSSPQTLTSASDDGTYELEDAVFRYQDGSVHDLTVRVQATVIMNADGIPEVDIDGKPNITVTMQKR
;
A
#
# COMPACT_ATOMS: atom_id res chain seq x y z
N MET A 1 -46.67 -21.34 -66.90
CA MET A 1 -46.68 -21.74 -65.46
C MET A 1 -45.22 -21.76 -64.95
N GLU A 2 -44.77 -20.67 -64.36
CA GLU A 2 -43.42 -20.54 -63.89
C GLU A 2 -43.36 -20.69 -62.40
N PRO A 3 -42.35 -21.35 -61.83
CA PRO A 3 -42.14 -21.39 -60.36
C PRO A 3 -41.32 -20.21 -59.92
N LYS A 4 -41.84 -19.54 -58.95
CA LYS A 4 -41.31 -18.41 -58.20
C LYS A 4 -39.96 -18.73 -57.51
N ARG A 5 -38.87 -18.11 -57.97
CA ARG A 5 -37.55 -18.17 -57.32
C ARG A 5 -37.59 -17.39 -56.05
N ARG A 6 -37.41 -18.08 -54.90
CA ARG A 6 -37.09 -17.46 -53.58
C ARG A 6 -35.62 -17.03 -53.58
N LYS A 7 -35.43 -15.74 -53.53
CA LYS A 7 -34.09 -15.16 -53.19
C LYS A 7 -33.75 -15.49 -51.71
N LYS A 8 -32.72 -16.27 -51.50
CA LYS A 8 -32.10 -16.42 -50.20
C LYS A 8 -31.26 -15.17 -49.91
N ALA A 9 -31.63 -14.40 -48.90
CA ALA A 9 -30.79 -13.35 -48.34
C ALA A 9 -29.65 -14.01 -47.59
N ASN A 10 -28.44 -13.87 -48.12
CA ASN A 10 -27.23 -14.23 -47.38
C ASN A 10 -26.96 -13.12 -46.38
N THR A 11 -27.29 -13.38 -45.12
CA THR A 11 -26.84 -12.57 -44.02
C THR A 11 -25.38 -12.94 -43.78
N PHE A 12 -24.47 -12.10 -44.26
CA PHE A 12 -23.07 -12.14 -43.89
C PHE A 12 -22.97 -11.62 -42.45
N VAL A 13 -22.93 -12.54 -41.50
CA VAL A 13 -22.50 -12.25 -40.13
C VAL A 13 -21.01 -12.07 -40.21
N GLY A 14 -20.58 -10.82 -40.24
CA GLY A 14 -19.20 -10.45 -40.07
C GLY A 14 -18.75 -10.78 -38.64
N ILE A 15 -18.11 -11.92 -38.49
CA ILE A 15 -17.30 -12.21 -37.30
C ILE A 15 -16.12 -11.27 -37.37
N VAL A 16 -16.23 -10.14 -36.66
CA VAL A 16 -15.07 -9.32 -36.30
C VAL A 16 -14.28 -10.15 -35.31
N ALA A 17 -13.33 -10.93 -35.80
CA ALA A 17 -12.30 -11.51 -35.01
C ALA A 17 -11.47 -10.35 -34.41
N LEU A 18 -11.75 -10.00 -33.17
CA LEU A 18 -10.85 -9.26 -32.30
C LEU A 18 -9.60 -10.11 -32.17
N PHE A 19 -8.66 -9.92 -33.09
CA PHE A 19 -7.27 -10.25 -32.85
C PHE A 19 -6.81 -9.29 -31.74
N ALA A 20 -7.04 -9.68 -30.49
CA ALA A 20 -6.22 -9.25 -29.40
C ALA A 20 -4.80 -9.59 -29.82
N LEU A 21 -4.02 -8.57 -30.17
CA LEU A 21 -2.57 -8.66 -30.24
C LEU A 21 -2.10 -8.99 -28.82
N SER A 22 -2.19 -10.27 -28.47
CA SER A 22 -1.30 -10.86 -27.49
C SER A 22 0.08 -10.74 -28.11
N PHE A 23 0.77 -9.64 -27.83
CA PHE A 23 2.20 -9.66 -27.83
C PHE A 23 2.56 -10.67 -26.72
N ALA A 24 2.49 -11.93 -27.08
CA ALA A 24 3.25 -12.95 -26.42
C ALA A 24 4.71 -12.45 -26.52
N LEU A 25 5.15 -11.77 -25.46
CA LEU A 25 6.55 -11.71 -25.12
C LEU A 25 6.94 -13.20 -25.02
N MET A 26 7.40 -13.77 -26.15
CA MET A 26 8.17 -14.99 -26.09
C MET A 26 9.26 -14.71 -25.08
N PRO A 27 9.31 -15.42 -23.96
CA PRO A 27 10.52 -15.44 -23.18
C PRO A 27 11.56 -15.94 -24.19
N VAL A 28 12.54 -15.11 -24.49
CA VAL A 28 13.76 -15.59 -25.10
C VAL A 28 14.37 -16.49 -24.02
N VAL A 29 13.97 -17.76 -24.08
CA VAL A 29 14.56 -18.81 -23.27
C VAL A 29 15.99 -18.93 -23.80
N TRP A 30 16.88 -18.18 -23.20
CA TRP A 30 18.28 -18.45 -23.30
C TRP A 30 18.47 -19.84 -22.70
N VAL A 31 18.81 -20.79 -23.55
CA VAL A 31 19.29 -22.10 -23.10
C VAL A 31 20.61 -21.80 -22.38
N ILE A 32 20.50 -21.60 -21.06
CA ILE A 32 21.66 -21.47 -20.18
C ILE A 32 22.28 -22.87 -20.17
N GLU A 33 23.32 -23.06 -20.94
CA GLU A 33 24.17 -24.24 -20.79
C GLU A 33 24.60 -24.27 -19.32
N ARG A 34 24.14 -25.28 -18.61
CA ARG A 34 24.50 -25.51 -17.22
C ARG A 34 25.96 -25.96 -17.16
N VAL A 35 26.83 -25.01 -17.03
CA VAL A 35 28.24 -25.26 -16.63
C VAL A 35 28.22 -25.35 -15.10
N GLU A 36 27.78 -26.52 -14.60
CA GLU A 36 27.76 -26.77 -13.15
C GLU A 36 29.19 -26.76 -12.61
N GLY A 37 29.38 -26.02 -11.50
CA GLY A 37 30.66 -25.98 -10.76
C GLY A 37 31.60 -24.84 -11.13
N THR A 38 31.23 -23.95 -12.04
CA THR A 38 32.00 -22.70 -12.29
C THR A 38 31.33 -21.49 -11.61
N PRO A 39 32.08 -20.45 -11.24
CA PRO A 39 31.51 -19.26 -10.61
C PRO A 39 30.38 -18.61 -11.43
N ASP A 40 30.59 -18.43 -12.72
CA ASP A 40 29.61 -17.87 -13.64
C ASP A 40 28.38 -18.80 -13.84
N GLY A 41 28.59 -20.10 -13.83
CA GLY A 41 27.54 -21.12 -13.87
C GLY A 41 26.62 -21.02 -12.66
N GLU A 42 27.16 -20.86 -11.46
CA GLU A 42 26.36 -20.68 -10.23
C GLU A 42 25.58 -19.35 -10.26
N VAL A 43 26.17 -18.26 -10.76
CA VAL A 43 25.45 -16.98 -10.94
C VAL A 43 24.32 -17.12 -11.96
N ARG A 44 24.58 -17.77 -13.12
CA ARG A 44 23.53 -18.03 -14.12
C ARG A 44 22.37 -18.83 -13.54
N ARG A 45 22.67 -19.85 -12.76
CA ARG A 45 21.68 -20.71 -12.10
C ARG A 45 20.85 -19.91 -11.08
N TYR A 46 21.49 -19.08 -10.26
CA TYR A 46 20.80 -18.20 -9.31
C TYR A 46 19.85 -17.22 -10.04
N LEU A 47 20.33 -16.57 -11.07
CA LEU A 47 19.56 -15.63 -11.86
C LEU A 47 18.42 -16.28 -12.65
N SER A 48 18.57 -17.56 -13.08
CA SER A 48 17.46 -18.28 -13.72
C SER A 48 16.30 -18.51 -12.76
N PHE A 49 16.58 -18.86 -11.50
CA PHE A 49 15.53 -18.99 -10.49
C PHE A 49 14.75 -17.68 -10.33
N LEU A 50 15.43 -16.53 -10.26
CA LEU A 50 14.78 -15.22 -10.14
C LEU A 50 13.95 -14.88 -11.40
N ALA A 51 14.47 -15.13 -12.58
CA ALA A 51 13.77 -14.88 -13.84
C ALA A 51 12.52 -15.78 -14.00
N GLU A 52 12.59 -17.02 -13.54
CA GLU A 52 11.51 -17.99 -13.58
C GLU A 52 10.46 -17.77 -12.46
N GLY A 53 10.81 -17.00 -11.42
CA GLY A 53 9.92 -16.77 -10.26
C GLY A 53 10.09 -17.78 -9.14
N ASP A 54 11.18 -18.57 -9.15
CA ASP A 54 11.51 -19.53 -8.11
C ASP A 54 12.37 -18.90 -7.00
N ALA A 55 11.71 -18.16 -6.12
CA ALA A 55 12.34 -17.55 -4.95
C ALA A 55 12.96 -18.60 -4.01
N ALA A 56 12.31 -19.75 -3.85
CA ALA A 56 12.82 -20.83 -2.99
C ALA A 56 14.12 -21.41 -3.52
N GLY A 57 14.23 -21.65 -4.83
CA GLY A 57 15.46 -22.07 -5.50
C GLY A 57 16.58 -21.05 -5.33
N ALA A 58 16.29 -19.77 -5.48
CA ALA A 58 17.25 -18.69 -5.26
C ALA A 58 17.74 -18.63 -3.80
N LEU A 59 16.84 -18.72 -2.82
CA LEU A 59 17.17 -18.72 -1.39
C LEU A 59 17.97 -19.97 -0.96
N ALA A 60 17.77 -21.11 -1.61
CA ALA A 60 18.58 -22.31 -1.36
C ALA A 60 20.06 -22.11 -1.75
N MET A 61 20.34 -21.19 -2.68
CA MET A 61 21.71 -20.85 -3.08
C MET A 61 22.33 -19.74 -2.22
N VAL A 62 21.51 -18.75 -1.79
CA VAL A 62 21.99 -17.56 -1.06
C VAL A 62 21.02 -17.22 0.08
N ASP A 63 21.50 -17.34 1.31
CA ASP A 63 20.75 -16.90 2.49
C ASP A 63 21.04 -15.40 2.75
N PRO A 64 20.01 -14.54 2.81
CA PRO A 64 20.20 -13.11 3.08
C PRO A 64 20.73 -12.80 4.50
N GLY A 65 20.76 -13.78 5.41
CA GLY A 65 21.31 -13.61 6.76
C GLY A 65 20.52 -12.67 7.68
N ILE A 66 19.23 -12.47 7.42
CA ILE A 66 18.36 -11.54 8.15
C ILE A 66 17.22 -12.26 8.88
N PRO A 67 16.54 -11.62 9.87
CA PRO A 67 15.38 -12.16 10.55
C PRO A 67 14.24 -12.54 9.60
N ASN A 68 13.43 -13.53 10.01
CA ASN A 68 12.33 -14.03 9.17
C ASN A 68 11.25 -12.98 8.87
N GLU A 69 11.04 -12.04 9.79
CA GLU A 69 10.06 -10.96 9.64
C GLU A 69 10.39 -10.04 8.45
N GLN A 70 11.67 -9.89 8.12
CA GLN A 70 12.12 -9.11 6.97
C GLN A 70 12.14 -9.91 5.67
N ARG A 71 11.98 -11.26 5.72
CA ARG A 71 11.98 -12.16 4.56
C ARG A 71 10.60 -12.44 3.99
N LEU A 72 9.53 -11.86 4.55
CA LEU A 72 8.13 -12.18 4.21
C LEU A 72 7.85 -12.16 2.71
N PHE A 73 8.50 -11.26 1.98
CA PHE A 73 8.28 -11.09 0.54
C PHE A 73 9.28 -11.84 -0.36
N LEU A 74 10.19 -12.64 0.23
CA LEU A 74 11.11 -13.49 -0.53
C LEU A 74 10.47 -14.87 -0.80
N THR A 75 9.27 -14.90 -1.36
CA THR A 75 8.50 -16.13 -1.63
C THR A 75 8.16 -16.27 -3.11
N ASN A 76 7.83 -17.49 -3.53
CA ASN A 76 7.42 -17.75 -4.91
C ASN A 76 6.13 -16.99 -5.25
N GLU A 77 5.19 -16.87 -4.32
CA GLU A 77 3.93 -16.16 -4.51
C GLU A 77 4.19 -14.69 -4.86
N VAL A 78 5.06 -14.03 -4.11
CA VAL A 78 5.40 -12.62 -4.33
C VAL A 78 6.18 -12.45 -5.63
N LEU A 79 7.22 -13.27 -5.87
CA LEU A 79 8.05 -13.13 -7.06
C LEU A 79 7.30 -13.45 -8.35
N THR A 80 6.36 -14.40 -8.32
CA THR A 80 5.50 -14.70 -9.48
C THR A 80 4.42 -13.65 -9.72
N ALA A 81 3.97 -12.93 -8.67
CA ALA A 81 3.02 -11.83 -8.78
C ALA A 81 3.65 -10.54 -9.34
N ALA A 82 4.98 -10.46 -9.46
CA ALA A 82 5.64 -9.35 -10.11
C ALA A 82 5.17 -9.22 -11.56
N SER A 83 4.73 -8.02 -11.96
CA SER A 83 4.31 -7.73 -13.34
C SER A 83 5.48 -7.73 -14.34
N SER A 84 6.69 -7.54 -13.84
CA SER A 84 7.95 -7.72 -14.60
C SER A 84 9.01 -8.28 -13.65
N ARG A 85 9.78 -9.24 -14.14
CA ARG A 85 10.96 -9.83 -13.48
C ARG A 85 12.19 -9.52 -14.28
N ILE A 86 13.37 -9.80 -13.69
CA ILE A 86 14.64 -9.61 -14.38
C ILE A 86 14.74 -10.46 -15.64
N VAL A 87 15.42 -9.89 -16.64
CA VAL A 87 15.88 -10.60 -17.84
C VAL A 87 17.39 -10.57 -17.82
N VAL A 88 18.03 -11.74 -17.90
CA VAL A 88 19.50 -11.85 -17.95
C VAL A 88 19.96 -11.58 -19.36
N GLU A 89 20.74 -10.52 -19.56
CA GLU A 89 21.33 -10.19 -20.88
C GLU A 89 22.70 -10.83 -21.06
N SER A 90 23.55 -10.73 -20.05
CA SER A 90 24.87 -11.37 -20.07
C SER A 90 25.40 -11.63 -18.66
N VAL A 91 26.27 -12.60 -18.53
CA VAL A 91 27.05 -12.89 -17.32
C VAL A 91 28.53 -12.97 -17.76
N SER A 92 29.41 -12.19 -17.11
CA SER A 92 30.83 -12.12 -17.44
C SER A 92 31.56 -13.40 -17.07
N GLU A 93 32.73 -13.56 -17.60
CA GLU A 93 33.72 -14.51 -17.06
C GLU A 93 34.12 -14.10 -15.64
N PRO A 94 34.50 -15.07 -14.78
CA PRO A 94 34.93 -14.79 -13.43
C PRO A 94 36.26 -14.02 -13.39
N THR A 95 36.31 -12.98 -12.59
CA THR A 95 37.56 -12.25 -12.26
C THR A 95 38.03 -12.56 -10.85
N TYR A 96 39.24 -12.18 -10.48
CA TYR A 96 39.71 -12.35 -9.10
C TYR A 96 39.07 -11.29 -8.21
N GLY A 97 38.50 -11.73 -7.09
CA GLY A 97 38.01 -10.83 -6.05
C GLY A 97 39.09 -10.48 -5.02
N ASP A 98 38.77 -9.57 -4.12
CA ASP A 98 39.72 -9.03 -3.11
C ASP A 98 40.25 -10.10 -2.12
N GLY A 99 39.59 -11.26 -2.01
CA GLY A 99 39.98 -12.37 -1.13
C GLY A 99 41.00 -13.36 -1.72
N GLY A 100 41.56 -13.09 -2.88
CA GLY A 100 42.58 -13.95 -3.52
C GLY A 100 42.01 -15.08 -4.35
N ILE A 101 42.74 -16.26 -4.39
CA ILE A 101 42.40 -17.36 -5.31
C ILE A 101 41.08 -18.07 -5.00
N ASP A 102 40.61 -18.00 -3.76
CA ASP A 102 39.37 -18.63 -3.28
C ASP A 102 38.16 -17.69 -3.38
N THR A 103 38.32 -16.49 -3.89
CA THR A 103 37.25 -15.57 -4.18
C THR A 103 37.22 -15.17 -5.66
N LYS A 104 36.00 -15.06 -6.19
CA LYS A 104 35.76 -14.64 -7.56
C LYS A 104 34.65 -13.60 -7.60
N GLU A 105 34.72 -12.72 -8.56
CA GLU A 105 33.66 -11.78 -8.91
C GLU A 105 33.11 -12.10 -10.28
N VAL A 106 31.80 -12.04 -10.41
CA VAL A 106 31.06 -12.27 -11.65
C VAL A 106 30.05 -11.14 -11.82
N THR A 107 30.14 -10.39 -12.89
CA THR A 107 29.24 -9.29 -13.19
C THR A 107 28.14 -9.77 -14.15
N ALA A 108 26.88 -9.57 -13.76
CA ALA A 108 25.73 -9.80 -14.62
C ALA A 108 25.17 -8.47 -15.13
N THR A 109 24.80 -8.44 -16.40
CA THR A 109 23.99 -7.37 -16.99
C THR A 109 22.55 -7.85 -17.07
N LEU A 110 21.67 -7.12 -16.45
CA LEU A 110 20.28 -7.44 -16.24
C LEU A 110 19.40 -6.34 -16.83
N ARG A 111 18.17 -6.69 -17.19
CA ARG A 111 17.14 -5.73 -17.57
C ARG A 111 15.89 -5.96 -16.75
N LEU A 112 15.29 -4.87 -16.27
CA LEU A 112 14.01 -4.87 -15.55
C LEU A 112 13.16 -3.70 -16.07
N ASN A 113 11.93 -3.96 -16.41
CA ASN A 113 10.96 -2.95 -16.87
C ASN A 113 11.46 -2.06 -18.03
N GLY A 114 12.39 -2.57 -18.85
CA GLY A 114 13.01 -1.85 -19.97
C GLY A 114 14.37 -1.25 -19.64
N ASP A 115 14.66 -0.99 -18.38
CA ASP A 115 15.92 -0.40 -17.93
C ASP A 115 16.98 -1.47 -17.70
N ARG A 116 18.23 -1.11 -18.01
CA ARG A 116 19.39 -2.00 -17.87
C ARG A 116 20.19 -1.60 -16.64
N PHE A 117 20.56 -2.59 -15.84
CA PHE A 117 21.45 -2.41 -14.71
C PHE A 117 22.48 -3.55 -14.63
N THR A 118 23.52 -3.37 -13.84
CA THR A 118 24.55 -4.38 -13.61
C THR A 118 24.64 -4.70 -12.13
N HIS A 119 24.96 -5.96 -11.82
CA HIS A 119 25.26 -6.39 -10.47
C HIS A 119 26.48 -7.30 -10.47
N THR A 120 27.40 -7.07 -9.53
CA THR A 120 28.60 -7.88 -9.35
C THR A 120 28.41 -8.79 -8.15
N PHE A 121 28.43 -10.09 -8.40
CA PHE A 121 28.34 -11.13 -7.39
C PHE A 121 29.74 -11.49 -6.89
N SER A 122 29.89 -11.59 -5.58
CA SER A 122 31.06 -12.13 -4.92
C SER A 122 30.83 -13.60 -4.60
N LEU A 123 31.76 -14.47 -5.01
CA LEU A 123 31.69 -15.90 -4.79
C LEU A 123 32.90 -16.37 -4.00
N GLU A 124 32.65 -17.32 -3.10
CA GLU A 124 33.67 -17.97 -2.28
C GLU A 124 33.75 -19.47 -2.61
N ARG A 125 34.96 -19.97 -2.68
CA ARG A 125 35.21 -21.39 -2.88
C ARG A 125 35.14 -22.14 -1.57
N ARG A 126 34.24 -23.09 -1.45
CA ARG A 126 34.15 -24.00 -0.30
C ARG A 126 34.68 -25.36 -0.64
N HIS A 127 35.64 -25.82 0.16
CA HIS A 127 36.12 -27.19 0.08
C HIS A 127 35.17 -28.12 0.81
N LYS A 128 34.74 -29.22 0.20
CA LYS A 128 34.00 -30.25 0.89
C LYS A 128 34.97 -31.10 1.75
N GLU A 129 34.61 -31.36 2.99
CA GLU A 129 35.44 -32.12 3.95
C GLU A 129 35.80 -33.55 3.51
N LYS A 130 35.15 -34.10 2.48
CA LYS A 130 35.43 -35.42 1.89
C LYS A 130 35.34 -35.36 0.38
N GLY A 131 36.48 -35.18 -0.30
CA GLY A 131 36.59 -35.31 -1.74
C GLY A 131 37.07 -34.06 -2.45
N ASP A 132 37.66 -34.23 -3.61
CA ASP A 132 38.38 -33.26 -4.41
C ASP A 132 37.50 -32.23 -5.15
N SER A 133 36.22 -32.14 -4.80
CA SER A 133 35.29 -31.20 -5.44
C SER A 133 35.03 -29.95 -4.60
N SER A 134 35.57 -28.84 -5.01
CA SER A 134 35.24 -27.51 -4.50
C SER A 134 33.94 -27.01 -5.15
N VAL A 135 33.09 -26.34 -4.35
CA VAL A 135 31.84 -25.73 -4.81
C VAL A 135 31.94 -24.22 -4.63
N TRP A 136 31.59 -23.47 -5.65
CA TRP A 136 31.46 -22.03 -5.54
C TRP A 136 30.14 -21.66 -4.89
N LYS A 137 30.18 -20.74 -3.93
CA LYS A 137 29.00 -20.23 -3.23
C LYS A 137 28.91 -18.72 -3.38
N ILE A 138 27.76 -18.24 -3.81
CA ILE A 138 27.45 -16.81 -3.87
C ILE A 138 27.33 -16.28 -2.43
N ARG A 139 28.01 -15.20 -2.10
CA ARG A 139 28.00 -14.56 -0.77
C ARG A 139 26.92 -13.51 -0.62
N ASP A 140 26.70 -12.74 -1.67
CA ASP A 140 25.77 -11.62 -1.73
C ASP A 140 24.72 -11.88 -2.81
N GLY A 141 23.50 -12.14 -2.39
CA GLY A 141 22.36 -12.29 -3.29
C GLY A 141 21.82 -10.95 -3.78
N LEU A 142 21.03 -11.03 -4.85
CA LEU A 142 20.36 -9.85 -5.40
C LEU A 142 19.10 -9.53 -4.60
N PHE A 143 19.27 -8.93 -3.41
CA PHE A 143 18.21 -8.50 -2.51
C PHE A 143 18.14 -6.98 -2.45
N VAL A 144 16.91 -6.46 -2.44
CA VAL A 144 16.63 -5.02 -2.34
C VAL A 144 15.85 -4.73 -1.10
N LYS A 145 16.33 -3.80 -0.27
CA LYS A 145 15.59 -3.29 0.88
C LYS A 145 14.59 -2.25 0.44
N VAL A 146 13.33 -2.44 0.81
CA VAL A 146 12.24 -1.51 0.53
C VAL A 146 11.64 -1.04 1.85
N PRO A 147 11.93 0.20 2.27
CA PRO A 147 11.24 0.83 3.37
C PRO A 147 9.78 1.09 3.01
N VAL A 148 8.85 0.70 3.89
CA VAL A 148 7.41 0.90 3.70
C VAL A 148 6.84 1.64 4.90
N SER A 149 6.09 2.71 4.62
CA SER A 149 5.38 3.50 5.62
C SER A 149 3.97 3.85 5.15
N GLY A 150 3.09 4.19 6.09
CA GLY A 150 1.73 4.59 5.77
C GLY A 150 1.14 5.60 6.74
N LEU A 151 0.54 6.66 6.22
CA LEU A 151 -0.38 7.52 6.95
C LEU A 151 -1.78 6.91 6.83
N ARG A 152 -2.40 6.52 7.92
CA ARG A 152 -3.72 5.83 7.96
C ARG A 152 -3.79 4.52 7.14
N VAL A 153 -2.65 3.91 6.94
CA VAL A 153 -2.51 2.61 6.26
C VAL A 153 -1.65 1.71 7.13
N PRO A 154 -2.25 0.94 8.04
CA PRO A 154 -1.50 0.13 9.01
C PRO A 154 -0.83 -1.09 8.40
N SER A 155 -1.35 -1.58 7.28
CA SER A 155 -0.87 -2.78 6.61
C SER A 155 -1.00 -2.67 5.09
N PHE A 156 -0.26 -3.54 4.41
CA PHE A 156 -0.29 -3.67 2.96
C PHE A 156 -0.06 -5.12 2.56
N SER A 157 -0.34 -5.44 1.29
CA SER A 157 0.03 -6.74 0.73
C SER A 157 0.72 -6.60 -0.63
N VAL A 158 1.55 -7.60 -0.94
CA VAL A 158 2.19 -7.79 -2.23
C VAL A 158 2.07 -9.27 -2.61
N GLY A 159 1.50 -9.55 -3.77
CA GLY A 159 1.28 -10.94 -4.22
C GLY A 159 0.42 -11.77 -3.27
N GLY A 160 -0.46 -11.14 -2.47
CA GLY A 160 -1.31 -11.81 -1.49
C GLY A 160 -0.63 -12.07 -0.12
N VAL A 161 0.62 -11.67 0.05
CA VAL A 161 1.33 -11.72 1.34
C VAL A 161 1.18 -10.37 2.02
N SER A 162 0.58 -10.35 3.22
CA SER A 162 0.31 -9.13 3.99
C SER A 162 1.42 -8.86 5.01
N ALA A 163 1.71 -7.57 5.25
CA ALA A 163 2.66 -7.10 6.23
C ALA A 163 2.24 -5.74 6.82
N ASN A 164 2.82 -5.37 7.95
CA ASN A 164 2.57 -4.07 8.55
C ASN A 164 3.34 -2.97 7.81
N ALA A 165 2.70 -1.84 7.58
CA ALA A 165 3.37 -0.61 7.18
C ALA A 165 3.90 0.09 8.45
N GLY A 166 5.06 0.76 8.36
CA GLY A 166 5.49 1.68 9.39
C GLY A 166 4.56 2.90 9.44
N SER A 167 4.39 3.51 10.62
CA SER A 167 3.68 4.79 10.70
C SER A 167 4.47 5.90 10.00
N SER A 168 3.79 6.86 9.39
CA SER A 168 4.43 8.05 8.80
C SER A 168 5.23 8.86 9.83
N ASP A 169 4.86 8.78 11.11
CA ASP A 169 5.47 9.52 12.22
C ASP A 169 6.60 8.73 12.92
N SER A 170 6.80 7.46 12.55
CA SER A 170 7.86 6.59 13.04
C SER A 170 8.78 6.15 11.89
N SER A 171 9.81 5.39 12.23
CA SER A 171 10.68 4.82 11.19
C SER A 171 9.89 3.85 10.29
N PRO A 172 10.09 3.88 8.96
CA PRO A 172 9.50 2.90 8.06
C PRO A 172 9.96 1.48 8.43
N VAL A 173 9.15 0.50 8.12
CA VAL A 173 9.54 -0.91 8.25
C VAL A 173 10.23 -1.36 6.96
N GLU A 174 11.41 -1.97 7.10
CA GLU A 174 12.19 -2.46 5.96
C GLU A 174 11.88 -3.92 5.66
N TYR A 175 11.61 -4.20 4.41
CA TYR A 175 11.41 -5.56 3.89
C TYR A 175 12.38 -5.84 2.74
N LEU A 176 12.78 -7.10 2.58
CA LEU A 176 13.56 -7.54 1.43
C LEU A 176 12.66 -8.06 0.31
N PHE A 177 13.03 -7.68 -0.90
CA PHE A 177 12.45 -8.19 -2.14
C PHE A 177 13.56 -8.67 -3.08
N PHE A 178 13.21 -9.55 -3.98
CA PHE A 178 13.99 -9.73 -5.20
C PHE A 178 13.65 -8.60 -6.19
N PRO A 179 14.57 -8.26 -7.14
CA PRO A 179 14.23 -7.28 -8.16
C PRO A 179 13.01 -7.68 -8.99
N GLY A 180 12.10 -6.74 -9.16
CA GLY A 180 10.85 -6.94 -9.87
C GLY A 180 9.97 -5.69 -9.86
N VAL A 181 8.87 -5.71 -10.61
CA VAL A 181 7.86 -4.65 -10.57
C VAL A 181 6.66 -5.18 -9.79
N TYR A 182 6.42 -4.62 -8.62
CA TYR A 182 5.39 -5.09 -7.69
C TYR A 182 4.29 -4.08 -7.49
N THR A 183 3.09 -4.58 -7.27
CA THR A 183 1.95 -3.77 -6.82
C THR A 183 1.80 -3.93 -5.31
N PHE A 184 1.96 -2.83 -4.60
CA PHE A 184 1.73 -2.72 -3.16
C PHE A 184 0.29 -2.28 -2.94
N GLN A 185 -0.50 -3.14 -2.31
CA GLN A 185 -1.92 -2.93 -2.05
C GLN A 185 -2.13 -2.52 -0.61
N PRO A 186 -2.68 -1.32 -0.31
CA PRO A 186 -2.98 -0.91 1.06
C PRO A 186 -4.10 -1.75 1.65
N GLU A 187 -4.00 -2.08 2.95
CA GLU A 187 -4.95 -2.88 3.71
C GLU A 187 -5.27 -2.26 5.07
N GLY A 188 -6.33 -2.71 5.72
CA GLY A 188 -6.70 -2.29 7.07
C GLY A 188 -7.29 -0.88 7.16
N LEU A 189 -7.81 -0.31 6.06
CA LEU A 189 -8.21 1.10 5.95
C LEU A 189 -9.48 1.47 6.73
N GLY A 190 -10.34 0.51 7.03
CA GLY A 190 -11.67 0.82 7.55
C GLY A 190 -12.57 1.53 6.54
N PRO A 191 -13.83 1.86 6.90
CA PRO A 191 -14.83 2.37 5.94
C PRO A 191 -14.64 3.86 5.59
N TYR A 192 -13.84 4.59 6.35
CA TYR A 192 -13.67 6.04 6.22
C TYR A 192 -12.28 6.48 5.74
N VAL A 193 -11.46 5.53 5.29
CA VAL A 193 -10.14 5.84 4.71
C VAL A 193 -10.04 5.24 3.32
N ASN A 194 -9.54 6.03 2.39
CA ASN A 194 -9.24 5.59 1.02
C ASN A 194 -7.74 5.71 0.78
N ALA A 195 -7.14 4.67 0.26
CA ALA A 195 -5.77 4.68 -0.24
C ALA A 195 -5.69 3.91 -1.55
N GLN A 196 -4.72 4.24 -2.38
CA GLN A 196 -4.56 3.62 -3.69
C GLN A 196 -3.37 2.64 -3.67
N ALA A 197 -3.50 1.56 -4.44
CA ALA A 197 -2.39 0.69 -4.74
C ALA A 197 -1.30 1.44 -5.52
N THR A 198 -0.05 1.11 -5.22
CA THR A 198 1.11 1.72 -5.87
C THR A 198 1.94 0.64 -6.54
N GLN A 199 2.26 0.83 -7.82
CA GLN A 199 3.19 -0.03 -8.53
C GLN A 199 4.61 0.56 -8.42
N VAL A 200 5.58 -0.28 -8.04
CA VAL A 200 6.95 0.13 -7.76
C VAL A 200 7.93 -0.79 -8.46
N VAL A 201 8.93 -0.20 -9.10
CA VAL A 201 10.09 -0.92 -9.63
C VAL A 201 11.08 -1.10 -8.48
N VAL A 202 11.26 -2.34 -8.05
CA VAL A 202 12.22 -2.72 -7.02
C VAL A 202 13.47 -3.22 -7.72
N GLU A 203 14.52 -2.41 -7.75
CA GLU A 203 15.81 -2.76 -8.33
C GLU A 203 16.96 -2.29 -7.46
N ASN A 204 18.09 -2.94 -7.61
CA ASN A 204 19.30 -2.53 -6.91
C ASN A 204 19.95 -1.43 -7.76
N GLY A 205 19.69 -0.18 -7.41
CA GLY A 205 20.14 1.00 -8.16
C GLY A 205 21.65 1.13 -8.22
N SER A 206 22.26 0.47 -9.19
CA SER A 206 23.65 0.75 -9.59
C SER A 206 23.76 1.88 -10.62
N HIS A 207 22.76 2.74 -10.71
CA HIS A 207 22.93 4.04 -11.34
C HIS A 207 23.66 4.95 -10.34
N ALA A 208 24.95 5.10 -10.53
CA ALA A 208 25.92 5.79 -9.67
C ALA A 208 25.66 7.30 -9.46
N SER A 209 24.42 7.77 -9.57
CA SER A 209 24.07 9.18 -9.38
C SER A 209 22.83 9.45 -8.53
N SER A 210 22.09 8.46 -8.08
CA SER A 210 21.00 8.68 -7.14
C SER A 210 21.03 7.68 -5.99
N TYR A 211 21.20 8.18 -4.79
CA TYR A 211 20.96 7.47 -3.53
C TYR A 211 19.44 7.27 -3.29
N GLU A 212 18.66 7.15 -4.36
CA GLU A 212 17.23 6.88 -4.25
C GLU A 212 17.03 5.41 -3.93
N THR A 213 16.96 5.13 -2.64
CA THR A 213 16.43 3.86 -2.17
C THR A 213 14.95 3.79 -2.56
N THR A 214 14.59 2.74 -3.28
CA THR A 214 13.18 2.45 -3.57
C THR A 214 12.41 2.39 -2.25
N SER A 215 11.46 3.29 -2.04
CA SER A 215 10.62 3.33 -0.85
C SER A 215 9.15 3.40 -1.22
N VAL A 216 8.29 2.91 -0.34
CA VAL A 216 6.83 2.97 -0.50
C VAL A 216 6.24 3.75 0.64
N SER A 217 5.51 4.81 0.31
CA SER A 217 4.77 5.61 1.29
C SER A 217 3.31 5.69 0.88
N PHE A 218 2.43 5.14 1.70
CA PHE A 218 0.99 5.24 1.50
C PHE A 218 0.44 6.50 2.17
N ASN A 219 -0.54 7.12 1.51
CA ASN A 219 -1.27 8.27 2.05
C ASN A 219 -2.77 7.98 2.05
N GLY A 220 -3.28 7.51 3.19
CA GLY A 220 -4.70 7.29 3.41
C GLY A 220 -5.45 8.60 3.61
N GLN A 221 -6.40 8.88 2.72
CA GLN A 221 -7.25 10.05 2.74
C GLN A 221 -8.56 9.75 3.45
N LEU A 222 -9.02 10.64 4.34
CA LEU A 222 -10.33 10.53 4.95
C LEU A 222 -11.44 10.65 3.89
N ALA A 223 -12.38 9.72 3.91
CA ALA A 223 -13.49 9.69 2.95
C ALA A 223 -14.40 10.91 3.11
N SER A 224 -14.89 11.44 2.00
CA SER A 224 -15.81 12.59 2.00
C SER A 224 -17.12 12.31 2.74
N SER A 225 -17.56 11.04 2.81
CA SER A 225 -18.73 10.60 3.57
C SER A 225 -18.64 10.93 5.06
N LEU A 226 -17.42 10.95 5.63
CA LEU A 226 -17.18 11.30 7.02
C LEU A 226 -17.69 12.70 7.36
N ARG A 227 -17.54 13.67 6.45
CA ARG A 227 -18.06 15.05 6.61
C ARG A 227 -19.58 15.05 6.77
N GLY A 228 -20.30 14.22 6.00
CA GLY A 228 -21.74 14.09 6.10
C GLY A 228 -22.17 13.49 7.44
N ASP A 229 -21.44 12.51 7.94
CA ASP A 229 -21.71 11.92 9.25
C ASP A 229 -21.45 12.91 10.39
N VAL A 230 -20.38 13.71 10.29
CA VAL A 230 -20.08 14.79 11.26
C VAL A 230 -21.25 15.77 11.34
N LEU A 231 -21.74 16.30 10.20
CA LEU A 231 -22.88 17.21 10.16
C LEU A 231 -24.14 16.56 10.75
N ARG A 232 -24.44 15.32 10.38
CA ARG A 232 -25.62 14.60 10.88
C ARG A 232 -25.58 14.42 12.40
N VAL A 233 -24.41 14.07 12.95
CA VAL A 233 -24.25 13.89 14.42
C VAL A 233 -24.32 15.24 15.13
N ALA A 234 -23.73 16.30 14.58
CA ALA A 234 -23.83 17.64 15.13
C ALA A 234 -25.29 18.14 15.16
N HIS A 235 -26.04 17.99 14.05
CA HIS A 235 -27.46 18.34 14.00
C HIS A 235 -28.28 17.59 15.06
N LYS A 236 -28.06 16.29 15.21
CA LYS A 236 -28.77 15.49 16.23
C LYS A 236 -28.47 16.02 17.64
N ASN A 237 -27.21 16.31 17.96
CA ASN A 237 -26.85 16.86 19.27
C ASN A 237 -27.46 18.23 19.52
N LEU A 238 -27.50 19.11 18.52
CA LEU A 238 -28.15 20.43 18.63
C LEU A 238 -29.66 20.29 18.87
N GLN A 239 -30.34 19.36 18.16
CA GLN A 239 -31.74 19.08 18.37
C GLN A 239 -32.02 18.51 19.77
N ASP A 240 -31.17 17.59 20.26
CA ASP A 240 -31.26 17.07 21.61
C ASP A 240 -31.11 18.20 22.66
N CYS A 241 -30.23 19.18 22.42
CA CYS A 241 -30.06 20.35 23.31
C CYS A 241 -31.24 21.35 23.21
N ALA A 242 -31.97 21.38 22.11
CA ALA A 242 -33.18 22.20 21.94
C ALA A 242 -34.43 21.57 22.52
N THR A 243 -34.32 20.36 23.06
CA THR A 243 -35.49 19.60 23.59
C THR A 243 -35.40 19.52 25.11
N LEU A 244 -36.44 20.00 25.81
CA LEU A 244 -36.54 19.91 27.26
C LEU A 244 -36.48 18.45 27.75
N GLY A 245 -35.68 18.21 28.80
CA GLY A 245 -35.33 16.89 29.30
C GLY A 245 -34.00 16.36 28.75
N THR A 246 -33.78 16.41 27.47
CA THR A 246 -32.49 16.05 26.86
C THR A 246 -31.46 17.18 26.84
N ASN A 247 -31.90 18.44 27.00
CA ASN A 247 -31.05 19.63 27.18
C ASN A 247 -30.10 19.55 28.39
N MET A 248 -30.39 18.68 29.34
CA MET A 248 -29.57 18.46 30.55
C MET A 248 -28.28 17.64 30.29
N ARG A 249 -28.06 17.17 29.09
CA ARG A 249 -26.86 16.43 28.74
C ARG A 249 -25.57 17.29 28.88
N PRO A 250 -24.45 16.71 29.33
CA PRO A 250 -23.19 17.45 29.50
C PRO A 250 -22.67 18.11 28.23
N SER A 251 -23.03 17.57 27.05
CA SER A 251 -22.66 18.13 25.75
C SER A 251 -23.39 19.42 25.39
N CYS A 252 -24.52 19.73 26.06
CA CYS A 252 -25.28 20.95 25.81
C CYS A 252 -24.68 22.16 26.54
N PRO A 253 -24.82 23.39 26.00
CA PRO A 253 -24.41 24.62 26.67
C PRO A 253 -24.96 24.73 28.08
N VAL A 254 -24.17 25.27 29.00
CA VAL A 254 -24.54 25.37 30.42
C VAL A 254 -25.79 26.22 30.64
N GLU A 255 -25.98 27.23 29.79
CA GLU A 255 -27.15 28.14 29.83
C GLU A 255 -28.46 27.37 29.58
N LEU A 256 -28.44 26.38 28.71
CA LEU A 256 -29.61 25.55 28.39
C LEU A 256 -29.90 24.47 29.45
N ARG A 257 -28.94 24.16 30.32
CA ARG A 257 -29.05 23.09 31.34
C ARG A 257 -29.68 23.53 32.66
N SER A 258 -30.08 24.80 32.75
CA SER A 258 -30.74 25.30 33.97
C SER A 258 -32.14 24.74 34.13
N SER A 259 -32.52 24.38 35.36
CA SER A 259 -33.88 23.95 35.70
C SER A 259 -34.91 25.10 35.56
N ALA A 260 -34.45 26.34 35.48
CA ALA A 260 -35.30 27.51 35.22
C ALA A 260 -35.71 27.63 33.74
N VAL A 261 -35.06 26.91 32.83
CA VAL A 261 -35.38 26.93 31.41
C VAL A 261 -36.69 26.21 31.15
N THR A 262 -37.66 26.96 30.62
CA THR A 262 -39.03 26.48 30.34
C THR A 262 -39.33 26.29 28.86
N GLY A 263 -38.45 26.80 27.98
CA GLY A 263 -38.55 26.63 26.51
C GLY A 263 -37.21 26.84 25.85
N ILE A 264 -36.96 26.05 24.80
CA ILE A 264 -35.75 26.14 23.97
C ILE A 264 -36.17 25.95 22.52
N GLU A 265 -35.60 26.79 21.62
CA GLU A 265 -35.77 26.72 20.18
C GLU A 265 -34.44 26.82 19.51
N LEU A 266 -34.13 25.95 18.53
CA LEU A 266 -32.96 26.05 17.67
C LEU A 266 -33.31 26.95 16.48
N LEU A 267 -32.78 28.19 16.47
CA LEU A 267 -33.05 29.16 15.42
C LEU A 267 -32.17 28.95 14.19
N SER A 268 -30.91 28.53 14.41
CA SER A 268 -29.94 28.28 13.33
C SER A 268 -29.09 27.07 13.65
N SER A 269 -28.86 26.24 12.66
CA SER A 269 -28.05 25.02 12.72
C SER A 269 -26.99 25.04 11.63
N PRO A 270 -25.76 24.60 11.89
CA PRO A 270 -24.69 24.53 10.90
C PRO A 270 -25.10 23.74 9.66
N GLN A 271 -24.85 24.27 8.47
CA GLN A 271 -25.07 23.56 7.20
C GLN A 271 -23.76 23.09 6.59
N THR A 272 -22.65 23.72 6.97
CA THR A 272 -21.34 23.44 6.41
C THR A 272 -20.27 23.30 7.50
N LEU A 273 -19.17 22.66 7.12
CA LEU A 273 -17.93 22.66 7.89
C LEU A 273 -17.09 23.86 7.49
N THR A 274 -16.61 24.63 8.45
CA THR A 274 -15.75 25.79 8.22
C THR A 274 -14.29 25.40 8.12
N SER A 275 -13.87 24.38 8.86
CA SER A 275 -12.53 23.79 8.75
C SER A 275 -12.55 22.31 9.12
N ALA A 276 -11.49 21.61 8.70
CA ALA A 276 -11.23 20.22 9.07
C ALA A 276 -9.73 20.06 9.25
N SER A 277 -9.31 19.42 10.34
CA SER A 277 -7.91 19.09 10.59
C SER A 277 -7.67 17.59 10.47
N ASP A 278 -6.41 17.23 10.25
CA ASP A 278 -6.00 15.83 10.04
C ASP A 278 -6.11 14.96 11.30
N ASP A 279 -6.23 15.57 12.48
CA ASP A 279 -6.48 14.90 13.76
C ASP A 279 -7.93 14.47 13.98
N GLY A 280 -8.82 14.71 13.00
CA GLY A 280 -10.23 14.40 13.09
C GLY A 280 -11.10 15.47 13.72
N THR A 281 -10.56 16.68 13.92
CA THR A 281 -11.31 17.82 14.44
C THR A 281 -11.95 18.62 13.32
N TYR A 282 -13.24 18.92 13.46
CA TYR A 282 -14.05 19.66 12.50
C TYR A 282 -14.71 20.87 13.18
N GLU A 283 -14.47 22.05 12.64
CA GLU A 283 -15.21 23.26 13.01
C GLU A 283 -16.42 23.40 12.10
N LEU A 284 -17.56 23.73 12.69
CA LEU A 284 -18.81 23.95 11.99
C LEU A 284 -19.20 25.43 12.07
N GLU A 285 -20.17 25.85 11.26
CA GLU A 285 -20.83 27.13 11.45
C GLU A 285 -21.43 27.23 12.84
N ASP A 286 -21.62 28.46 13.34
CA ASP A 286 -22.25 28.69 14.64
C ASP A 286 -23.72 28.25 14.63
N ALA A 287 -24.19 27.76 15.77
CA ALA A 287 -25.60 27.53 16.01
C ALA A 287 -26.17 28.64 16.91
N VAL A 288 -27.45 28.92 16.75
CA VAL A 288 -28.16 29.90 17.56
C VAL A 288 -29.37 29.24 18.21
N PHE A 289 -29.42 29.31 19.55
CA PHE A 289 -30.57 28.90 20.34
C PHE A 289 -31.28 30.11 20.88
N ARG A 290 -32.59 30.01 20.99
CA ARG A 290 -33.44 30.89 21.81
C ARG A 290 -33.97 30.13 22.98
N TYR A 291 -33.80 30.61 24.21
CA TYR A 291 -34.29 29.95 25.39
C TYR A 291 -35.02 30.94 26.31
N GLN A 292 -35.90 30.40 27.20
CA GLN A 292 -36.70 31.16 28.16
C GLN A 292 -36.44 30.60 29.55
N ASP A 293 -36.03 31.52 30.47
CA ASP A 293 -35.81 31.24 31.89
C ASP A 293 -36.42 32.34 32.78
N GLY A 294 -37.59 32.84 32.44
CA GLY A 294 -38.25 34.03 32.99
C GLY A 294 -38.20 35.23 32.02
N SER A 295 -37.16 35.29 31.19
CA SER A 295 -37.01 36.21 30.06
C SER A 295 -36.54 35.41 28.81
N VAL A 296 -36.58 36.04 27.63
CA VAL A 296 -36.15 35.40 26.38
C VAL A 296 -34.71 35.81 26.06
N HIS A 297 -33.85 34.83 25.77
CA HIS A 297 -32.47 35.05 25.47
C HIS A 297 -32.06 34.33 24.17
N ASP A 298 -31.20 34.94 23.38
CA ASP A 298 -30.54 34.31 22.24
C ASP A 298 -29.13 33.93 22.66
N LEU A 299 -28.73 32.71 22.34
CA LEU A 299 -27.43 32.09 22.64
C LEU A 299 -26.75 31.63 21.35
N THR A 300 -25.66 32.27 20.97
CA THR A 300 -24.81 31.85 19.86
C THR A 300 -23.71 30.91 20.41
N VAL A 301 -23.56 29.75 19.80
CA VAL A 301 -22.54 28.77 20.19
C VAL A 301 -21.67 28.40 19.00
N ARG A 302 -20.37 28.29 19.25
CA ARG A 302 -19.42 27.63 18.36
C ARG A 302 -19.63 26.13 18.47
N VAL A 303 -19.72 25.45 17.35
CA VAL A 303 -19.90 23.99 17.27
C VAL A 303 -18.64 23.35 16.74
N GLN A 304 -18.09 22.42 17.49
CA GLN A 304 -16.92 21.63 17.10
C GLN A 304 -17.29 20.15 17.23
N ALA A 305 -16.89 19.35 16.25
CA ALA A 305 -17.03 17.91 16.27
C ALA A 305 -15.66 17.24 16.17
N THR A 306 -15.42 16.22 16.97
CA THR A 306 -14.18 15.43 16.94
C THR A 306 -14.53 13.99 16.66
N VAL A 307 -13.96 13.46 15.57
CA VAL A 307 -13.99 12.04 15.24
C VAL A 307 -12.91 11.34 16.05
N ILE A 308 -13.29 10.29 16.76
CA ILE A 308 -12.33 9.49 17.53
C ILE A 308 -11.53 8.65 16.56
N MET A 309 -10.21 8.79 16.60
CA MET A 309 -9.26 8.04 15.77
C MET A 309 -8.56 6.98 16.61
N ASN A 310 -8.25 5.83 15.99
CA ASN A 310 -7.35 4.85 16.59
C ASN A 310 -5.89 5.29 16.51
N ALA A 311 -4.95 4.43 16.96
CA ALA A 311 -3.52 4.72 16.95
C ALA A 311 -2.93 4.93 15.54
N ASP A 312 -3.57 4.39 14.50
CA ASP A 312 -3.16 4.53 13.10
C ASP A 312 -3.79 5.77 12.42
N GLY A 313 -4.55 6.59 13.16
CA GLY A 313 -5.27 7.74 12.63
C GLY A 313 -6.49 7.38 11.79
N ILE A 314 -7.02 6.16 11.95
CA ILE A 314 -8.23 5.68 11.27
C ILE A 314 -9.44 5.94 12.18
N PRO A 315 -10.58 6.48 11.64
CA PRO A 315 -11.78 6.67 12.42
C PRO A 315 -12.28 5.39 13.07
N GLU A 316 -12.45 5.42 14.40
CA GLU A 316 -13.13 4.34 15.12
C GLU A 316 -14.60 4.31 14.76
N VAL A 317 -15.14 3.10 14.61
CA VAL A 317 -16.53 2.89 14.26
C VAL A 317 -17.25 2.07 15.34
N ASP A 318 -18.56 2.31 15.46
CA ASP A 318 -19.44 1.50 16.29
C ASP A 318 -19.79 0.16 15.60
N ILE A 319 -20.64 -0.64 16.23
CA ILE A 319 -21.10 -1.95 15.72
C ILE A 319 -21.86 -1.85 14.38
N ASP A 320 -22.45 -0.68 14.11
CA ASP A 320 -23.18 -0.39 12.86
C ASP A 320 -22.25 0.18 11.77
N GLY A 321 -20.94 0.28 12.03
CA GLY A 321 -19.94 0.84 11.10
C GLY A 321 -19.98 2.37 11.01
N LYS A 322 -20.63 3.08 11.96
CA LYS A 322 -20.68 4.54 12.01
C LYS A 322 -19.54 5.10 12.84
N PRO A 323 -18.99 6.26 12.45
CA PRO A 323 -17.84 6.83 13.15
C PRO A 323 -18.25 7.32 14.55
N ASN A 324 -17.37 7.09 15.51
CA ASN A 324 -17.49 7.63 16.85
C ASN A 324 -17.17 9.13 16.84
N ILE A 325 -18.18 9.97 17.05
CA ILE A 325 -18.06 11.43 16.96
C ILE A 325 -18.54 12.06 18.28
N THR A 326 -17.73 12.92 18.84
CA THR A 326 -18.10 13.80 19.96
C THR A 326 -18.37 15.20 19.46
N VAL A 327 -19.39 15.87 20.02
CA VAL A 327 -19.75 17.25 19.66
C VAL A 327 -19.63 18.11 20.91
N THR A 328 -18.94 19.22 20.79
CA THR A 328 -18.80 20.23 21.83
C THR A 328 -19.40 21.56 21.35
N MET A 329 -20.02 22.28 22.28
CA MET A 329 -20.68 23.54 22.05
C MET A 329 -20.16 24.55 23.08
N GLN A 330 -19.61 25.64 22.63
CA GLN A 330 -19.08 26.70 23.48
C GLN A 330 -19.74 28.01 23.14
N LYS A 331 -20.21 28.74 24.17
CA LYS A 331 -20.74 30.09 24.00
C LYS A 331 -19.71 30.99 23.34
N ARG A 332 -20.15 31.77 22.38
CA ARG A 332 -19.35 32.85 21.79
C ARG A 332 -19.28 34.11 22.64
#